data_da2948b32f629a268c6db40cb80ca08b
#
_entry.id   da2948b32f629a268c6db40cb80ca08b
#
_cell.length_a   1.000
_cell.length_b   1.000
_cell.length_c   1.000
_cell.angle_alpha   90.00
_cell.angle_beta   90.00
_cell.angle_gamma   90.00
#
_symmetry.space_group_name_H-M   'P 1'
#
loop_
_entity.id
_entity.type
_entity.pdbx_description
1 polymer ?
#
loop_
_entity_poly.entity_id
_entity_poly.type
_entity_poly.pdbx_seq_one_letter_code
_entity_poly.pdbx_strand_id
1 'polypeptide(L)'
;MSFTLRWKNPNVIPTVVKIYRDVKDITPSALPEPIATLSNGETEWRDTTATPGATYYYLLTVTANGKTVASSSQKYTIEIKRGIGPMTILNGNDRLGFLGAVPYDEQWLPSQMPQAFLAMFPNLLTDRVALYKFTRNGKIYYMLSNTSQFPNTPVDWASLYQAGLVYGTGDAGPENGHGTLPATPQDAKIVHKGDTYIMRLPRGLTTSSESPAYPFVADYNGKTHDEIASLTNPCEYNDLLYTMVNEVPRKQRWANWAANSYTFLGQGTLGSMEAYFGGGVLCMEHDTTEDRVLHRGIFNNAGGTPVSAIQRINYLSPTTKGRYYPIFELVE
;
A
#
# COMPACT_ATOMS: atom_id res chain seq x y z
N MET A 1 -12.81 5.72 -5.61
CA MET A 1 -12.44 7.16 -5.78
C MET A 1 -13.69 8.01 -5.86
N SER A 2 -13.58 9.28 -5.50
CA SER A 2 -14.75 10.15 -5.47
C SER A 2 -14.38 11.53 -6.02
N PHE A 3 -15.31 12.14 -6.72
CA PHE A 3 -15.21 13.50 -7.21
C PHE A 3 -16.11 14.41 -6.36
N THR A 4 -15.61 15.53 -5.84
CA THR A 4 -16.38 16.44 -5.01
C THR A 4 -16.74 17.71 -5.78
N LEU A 5 -18.02 17.92 -5.98
CA LEU A 5 -18.57 19.17 -6.47
C LEU A 5 -18.75 20.15 -5.31
N ARG A 6 -18.39 21.41 -5.53
CA ARG A 6 -18.62 22.50 -4.58
C ARG A 6 -19.30 23.69 -5.28
N TRP A 7 -20.22 24.33 -4.58
CA TRP A 7 -20.94 25.51 -5.09
C TRP A 7 -21.21 26.50 -3.97
N LYS A 8 -21.54 27.71 -4.36
CA LYS A 8 -22.04 28.71 -3.42
C LYS A 8 -23.58 28.75 -3.48
N ASN A 9 -24.23 28.72 -2.34
CA ASN A 9 -25.66 28.92 -2.26
C ASN A 9 -25.92 30.28 -1.62
N PRO A 10 -26.25 31.32 -2.39
CA PRO A 10 -26.56 32.67 -1.89
C PRO A 10 -27.95 32.79 -1.27
N ASN A 11 -28.80 31.76 -1.36
CA ASN A 11 -30.13 31.80 -0.82
C ASN A 11 -30.15 31.65 0.69
N VAL A 12 -30.89 32.50 1.36
CA VAL A 12 -31.14 32.47 2.80
C VAL A 12 -32.35 31.63 3.22
N ILE A 13 -33.04 31.05 2.22
CA ILE A 13 -34.23 30.22 2.42
C ILE A 13 -33.92 28.77 2.06
N PRO A 14 -34.73 27.80 2.54
CA PRO A 14 -34.55 26.41 2.17
C PRO A 14 -34.51 26.19 0.66
N THR A 15 -33.54 25.46 0.18
CA THR A 15 -33.36 25.13 -1.25
C THR A 15 -33.29 23.64 -1.46
N VAL A 16 -33.76 23.17 -2.60
CA VAL A 16 -33.50 21.83 -3.10
C VAL A 16 -32.50 21.93 -4.23
N VAL A 17 -31.36 21.27 -4.08
CA VAL A 17 -30.34 21.19 -5.12
C VAL A 17 -30.42 19.80 -5.76
N LYS A 18 -30.55 19.74 -7.09
CA LYS A 18 -30.43 18.49 -7.85
C LYS A 18 -29.15 18.54 -8.67
N ILE A 19 -28.44 17.43 -8.70
CA ILE A 19 -27.19 17.26 -9.42
C ILE A 19 -27.41 16.28 -10.57
N TYR A 20 -26.99 16.69 -11.74
CA TYR A 20 -27.09 15.90 -12.97
C TYR A 20 -25.72 15.63 -13.52
N ARG A 21 -25.53 14.46 -14.10
CA ARG A 21 -24.28 14.04 -14.72
C ARG A 21 -24.56 13.30 -16.02
N ASP A 22 -23.82 13.62 -17.07
CA ASP A 22 -23.84 12.90 -18.35
C ASP A 22 -22.42 12.86 -18.94
N VAL A 23 -22.21 11.99 -19.93
CA VAL A 23 -20.97 11.93 -20.75
C VAL A 23 -21.04 12.97 -21.90
N LYS A 24 -22.19 13.59 -22.12
CA LYS A 24 -22.44 14.66 -23.08
C LYS A 24 -22.80 15.93 -22.35
N ASP A 25 -22.65 17.06 -23.06
CA ASP A 25 -23.03 18.37 -22.54
C ASP A 25 -24.53 18.41 -22.21
N ILE A 26 -24.86 18.89 -21.01
CA ILE A 26 -26.23 18.93 -20.49
C ILE A 26 -26.84 20.30 -20.73
N THR A 27 -28.03 20.34 -21.32
CA THR A 27 -28.78 21.56 -21.47
C THR A 27 -29.94 21.65 -20.46
N PRO A 28 -30.25 22.84 -19.92
CA PRO A 28 -31.38 22.99 -18.98
C PRO A 28 -32.74 22.54 -19.51
N SER A 29 -32.88 22.50 -20.82
CA SER A 29 -34.12 22.05 -21.50
C SER A 29 -34.24 20.53 -21.66
N ALA A 30 -33.13 19.79 -21.44
CA ALA A 30 -33.05 18.32 -21.58
C ALA A 30 -32.18 17.74 -20.47
N LEU A 31 -32.72 17.75 -19.27
CA LEU A 31 -32.02 17.22 -18.09
C LEU A 31 -32.14 15.69 -18.03
N PRO A 32 -31.05 14.95 -17.78
CA PRO A 32 -31.13 13.53 -17.46
C PRO A 32 -31.78 13.32 -16.08
N GLU A 33 -31.85 12.07 -15.62
CA GLU A 33 -32.22 11.79 -14.23
C GLU A 33 -31.17 12.35 -13.27
N PRO A 34 -31.58 12.99 -12.16
CA PRO A 34 -30.63 13.51 -11.18
C PRO A 34 -29.90 12.37 -10.46
N ILE A 35 -28.60 12.47 -10.38
CA ILE A 35 -27.76 11.51 -9.62
C ILE A 35 -27.75 11.79 -8.11
N ALA A 36 -28.17 12.98 -7.69
CA ALA A 36 -28.38 13.34 -6.28
C ALA A 36 -29.42 14.44 -6.13
N THR A 37 -30.12 14.42 -4.99
CA THR A 37 -31.03 15.48 -4.55
C THR A 37 -30.70 15.82 -3.10
N LEU A 38 -30.43 17.09 -2.82
CA LEU A 38 -29.97 17.63 -1.57
C LEU A 38 -30.93 18.73 -1.09
N SER A 39 -31.29 18.73 0.20
CA SER A 39 -32.32 19.64 0.72
C SER A 39 -31.97 20.26 2.08
N ASN A 40 -30.75 20.05 2.59
CA ASN A 40 -30.35 20.49 3.94
C ASN A 40 -29.35 21.66 3.89
N GLY A 41 -29.30 22.41 2.79
CA GLY A 41 -28.41 23.55 2.63
C GLY A 41 -26.96 23.19 2.29
N GLU A 42 -26.75 21.98 1.80
CA GLU A 42 -25.42 21.52 1.41
C GLU A 42 -24.83 22.45 0.32
N THR A 43 -23.53 22.66 0.42
CA THR A 43 -22.74 23.44 -0.56
C THR A 43 -21.65 22.58 -1.23
N GLU A 44 -21.64 21.30 -0.91
CA GLU A 44 -20.79 20.30 -1.55
C GLU A 44 -21.50 18.95 -1.64
N TRP A 45 -21.09 18.16 -2.59
CA TRP A 45 -21.53 16.78 -2.74
C TRP A 45 -20.45 15.92 -3.39
N ARG A 46 -20.33 14.69 -2.92
CA ARG A 46 -19.32 13.74 -3.34
C ARG A 46 -19.89 12.68 -4.26
N ASP A 47 -19.47 12.69 -5.52
CA ASP A 47 -19.79 11.63 -6.48
C ASP A 47 -18.87 10.43 -6.28
N THR A 48 -19.41 9.36 -5.69
CA THR A 48 -18.72 8.10 -5.47
C THR A 48 -18.84 7.13 -6.65
N THR A 49 -19.65 7.48 -7.65
CA THR A 49 -19.95 6.64 -8.81
C THR A 49 -19.25 7.10 -10.09
N ALA A 50 -18.52 8.23 -10.03
CA ALA A 50 -17.76 8.72 -11.16
C ALA A 50 -16.55 7.83 -11.44
N THR A 51 -16.38 7.42 -12.69
CA THR A 51 -15.26 6.56 -13.11
C THR A 51 -13.99 7.39 -13.28
N PRO A 52 -12.89 7.03 -12.62
CA PRO A 52 -11.59 7.69 -12.80
C PRO A 52 -11.13 7.68 -14.26
N GLY A 53 -10.59 8.79 -14.71
CA GLY A 53 -10.16 9.00 -16.10
C GLY A 53 -11.27 9.34 -17.08
N ALA A 54 -12.54 9.15 -16.69
CA ALA A 54 -13.66 9.52 -17.53
C ALA A 54 -13.94 11.04 -17.49
N THR A 55 -14.49 11.56 -18.57
CA THR A 55 -14.95 12.93 -18.65
C THR A 55 -16.47 12.96 -18.55
N TYR A 56 -16.97 13.78 -17.65
CA TYR A 56 -18.38 14.01 -17.43
C TYR A 56 -18.73 15.49 -17.50
N TYR A 57 -19.98 15.75 -17.78
CA TYR A 57 -20.60 17.07 -17.66
C TYR A 57 -21.53 17.06 -16.46
N TYR A 58 -21.41 18.06 -15.61
CA TYR A 58 -22.27 18.24 -14.44
C TYR A 58 -23.07 19.52 -14.57
N LEU A 59 -24.33 19.45 -14.21
CA LEU A 59 -25.23 20.60 -14.11
C LEU A 59 -25.97 20.51 -12.77
N LEU A 60 -26.14 21.64 -12.12
CA LEU A 60 -26.92 21.75 -10.89
C LEU A 60 -28.18 22.56 -11.14
N THR A 61 -29.31 22.14 -10.57
CA THR A 61 -30.49 22.98 -10.43
C THR A 61 -30.73 23.31 -8.97
N VAL A 62 -31.12 24.53 -8.70
CA VAL A 62 -31.54 25.00 -7.38
C VAL A 62 -32.97 25.45 -7.43
N THR A 63 -33.79 24.86 -6.59
CA THR A 63 -35.23 25.21 -6.45
C THR A 63 -35.45 25.92 -5.11
N ALA A 64 -36.04 27.11 -5.17
CA ALA A 64 -36.42 27.91 -4.01
C ALA A 64 -37.80 28.58 -4.29
N ASN A 65 -38.71 28.54 -3.33
CA ASN A 65 -40.08 29.13 -3.49
C ASN A 65 -40.76 28.74 -4.80
N GLY A 66 -40.64 27.48 -5.20
CA GLY A 66 -41.27 26.97 -6.43
C GLY A 66 -40.59 27.40 -7.74
N LYS A 67 -39.54 28.20 -7.70
CA LYS A 67 -38.76 28.59 -8.87
C LYS A 67 -37.46 27.76 -8.94
N THR A 68 -37.19 27.24 -10.13
CA THR A 68 -35.96 26.44 -10.39
C THR A 68 -35.04 27.22 -11.34
N VAL A 69 -33.78 27.28 -10.99
CA VAL A 69 -32.70 27.86 -11.81
C VAL A 69 -31.66 26.79 -12.04
N ALA A 70 -31.13 26.71 -13.25
CA ALA A 70 -30.04 25.80 -13.59
C ALA A 70 -28.70 26.55 -13.70
N SER A 71 -27.63 25.89 -13.31
CA SER A 71 -26.27 26.35 -13.62
C SER A 71 -25.95 26.12 -15.11
N SER A 72 -24.85 26.69 -15.60
CA SER A 72 -24.23 26.17 -16.81
C SER A 72 -23.70 24.75 -16.59
N SER A 73 -23.72 23.96 -17.65
CA SER A 73 -23.05 22.66 -17.67
C SER A 73 -21.55 22.85 -17.56
N GLN A 74 -20.91 22.06 -16.67
CA GLN A 74 -19.47 22.12 -16.39
C GLN A 74 -18.83 20.80 -16.76
N LYS A 75 -17.79 20.86 -17.59
CA LYS A 75 -17.02 19.69 -18.00
C LYS A 75 -15.91 19.40 -16.98
N TYR A 76 -15.89 18.18 -16.48
CA TYR A 76 -14.83 17.69 -15.59
C TYR A 76 -14.27 16.36 -16.10
N THR A 77 -12.96 16.27 -16.18
CA THR A 77 -12.29 14.98 -16.31
C THR A 77 -11.95 14.52 -14.90
N ILE A 78 -12.45 13.34 -14.53
CA ILE A 78 -12.22 12.78 -13.20
C ILE A 78 -10.75 12.38 -13.10
N GLU A 79 -10.00 13.11 -12.32
CA GLU A 79 -8.58 12.78 -12.11
C GLU A 79 -8.44 11.39 -11.49
N ILE A 80 -7.51 10.62 -12.03
CA ILE A 80 -7.07 9.40 -11.38
C ILE A 80 -6.10 9.85 -10.28
N LYS A 81 -6.62 10.13 -9.08
CA LYS A 81 -5.76 10.32 -7.93
C LYS A 81 -5.13 8.98 -7.56
N ARG A 82 -3.91 8.79 -8.01
CA ARG A 82 -3.10 7.61 -7.71
C ARG A 82 -2.07 7.91 -6.61
N GLY A 83 -2.45 8.67 -5.58
CA GLY A 83 -1.57 9.07 -4.50
C GLY A 83 -0.45 10.04 -4.94
N ILE A 84 0.56 10.24 -4.10
CA ILE A 84 1.72 11.10 -4.39
C ILE A 84 2.63 10.51 -5.48
N GLY A 85 3.46 11.34 -6.10
CA GLY A 85 4.49 10.95 -7.05
C GLY A 85 3.99 10.69 -8.47
N PRO A 86 4.84 10.11 -9.33
CA PRO A 86 4.58 9.97 -10.75
C PRO A 86 3.29 9.20 -11.08
N MET A 87 2.65 9.57 -12.19
CA MET A 87 1.41 8.94 -12.67
C MET A 87 1.64 8.05 -13.90
N THR A 88 2.79 8.17 -14.53
CA THR A 88 3.14 7.40 -15.74
C THR A 88 3.93 6.16 -15.37
N ILE A 89 3.54 5.01 -15.89
CA ILE A 89 4.29 3.76 -15.74
C ILE A 89 5.56 3.88 -16.59
N LEU A 90 6.70 3.79 -15.92
CA LEU A 90 8.02 3.81 -16.57
C LEU A 90 8.44 2.42 -17.05
N ASN A 91 8.00 1.38 -16.35
CA ASN A 91 8.32 -0.01 -16.67
C ASN A 91 7.18 -0.92 -16.22
N GLY A 92 6.91 -1.98 -16.99
CA GLY A 92 5.79 -2.88 -16.70
C GLY A 92 4.46 -2.41 -17.29
N ASN A 93 3.36 -2.67 -16.60
CA ASN A 93 1.99 -2.34 -17.02
C ASN A 93 1.10 -2.11 -15.78
N ASP A 94 -0.22 -1.89 -15.99
CA ASP A 94 -1.17 -1.64 -14.88
C ASP A 94 -1.31 -2.81 -13.89
N ARG A 95 -1.05 -4.04 -14.33
CA ARG A 95 -1.07 -5.20 -13.46
C ARG A 95 0.14 -5.22 -12.52
N LEU A 96 1.31 -4.90 -13.04
CA LEU A 96 2.55 -4.77 -12.26
C LEU A 96 3.44 -3.77 -12.98
N GLY A 97 3.63 -2.59 -12.38
CA GLY A 97 4.38 -1.51 -13.00
C GLY A 97 5.12 -0.65 -12.00
N PHE A 98 6.26 -0.16 -12.42
CA PHE A 98 7.06 0.82 -11.71
C PHE A 98 6.79 2.22 -12.27
N LEU A 99 6.38 3.15 -11.41
CA LEU A 99 6.09 4.52 -11.80
C LEU A 99 7.25 5.48 -11.55
N GLY A 100 8.19 5.12 -10.68
CA GLY A 100 9.38 5.94 -10.41
C GLY A 100 9.52 6.36 -8.95
N ALA A 101 10.48 7.24 -8.71
CA ALA A 101 10.70 7.84 -7.40
C ALA A 101 9.69 8.98 -7.16
N VAL A 102 9.20 9.09 -5.92
CA VAL A 102 8.37 10.22 -5.49
C VAL A 102 9.26 11.45 -5.38
N PRO A 103 8.89 12.60 -6.00
CA PRO A 103 9.59 13.85 -5.86
C PRO A 103 9.74 14.28 -4.40
N TYR A 104 10.88 14.90 -4.06
CA TYR A 104 11.22 15.27 -2.69
C TYR A 104 10.13 16.11 -1.99
N ASP A 105 9.56 17.07 -2.68
CA ASP A 105 8.51 17.96 -2.16
C ASP A 105 7.17 17.29 -1.94
N GLU A 106 6.96 16.10 -2.55
CA GLU A 106 5.76 15.27 -2.35
C GLU A 106 5.95 14.19 -1.28
N GLN A 107 7.17 13.89 -0.86
CA GLN A 107 7.47 12.84 0.13
C GLN A 107 6.91 13.19 1.51
N TRP A 108 6.59 12.16 2.27
CA TRP A 108 6.10 12.32 3.64
C TRP A 108 7.16 12.90 4.56
N LEU A 109 6.71 13.66 5.55
CA LEU A 109 7.55 14.07 6.66
C LEU A 109 7.67 12.92 7.67
N PRO A 110 8.79 12.80 8.39
CA PRO A 110 8.92 11.82 9.48
C PRO A 110 7.77 11.89 10.49
N SER A 111 7.29 13.08 10.82
CA SER A 111 6.19 13.28 11.76
C SER A 111 4.83 12.74 11.31
N GLN A 112 4.70 12.37 10.03
CA GLN A 112 3.49 11.75 9.48
C GLN A 112 3.49 10.23 9.58
N MET A 113 4.65 9.64 9.91
CA MET A 113 4.77 8.20 10.10
C MET A 113 4.03 7.74 11.36
N PRO A 114 3.53 6.50 11.39
CA PRO A 114 2.87 5.96 12.59
C PRO A 114 3.75 6.07 13.84
N GLN A 115 3.18 6.52 14.95
CA GLN A 115 3.93 6.71 16.20
C GLN A 115 4.59 5.41 16.68
N ALA A 116 3.94 4.27 16.50
CA ALA A 116 4.49 2.96 16.82
C ALA A 116 5.79 2.67 16.04
N PHE A 117 5.82 3.06 14.74
CA PHE A 117 7.04 2.93 13.92
C PHE A 117 8.15 3.85 14.43
N LEU A 118 7.84 5.10 14.73
CA LEU A 118 8.82 6.06 15.23
C LEU A 118 9.37 5.66 16.61
N ALA A 119 8.53 5.09 17.46
CA ALA A 119 8.93 4.59 18.78
C ALA A 119 9.86 3.37 18.66
N MET A 120 9.58 2.47 17.71
CA MET A 120 10.38 1.27 17.48
C MET A 120 11.73 1.59 16.82
N PHE A 121 11.77 2.60 15.95
CA PHE A 121 12.96 3.00 15.19
C PHE A 121 13.28 4.48 15.38
N PRO A 122 13.65 4.89 16.60
CA PRO A 122 13.96 6.29 16.90
C PRO A 122 15.16 6.76 16.06
N ASN A 123 15.07 7.99 15.54
CA ASN A 123 16.11 8.63 14.72
C ASN A 123 16.41 7.96 13.36
N LEU A 124 15.62 6.98 12.93
CA LEU A 124 15.78 6.36 11.61
C LEU A 124 15.48 7.34 10.47
N LEU A 125 14.43 8.13 10.63
CA LEU A 125 13.99 9.10 9.65
C LEU A 125 14.36 10.52 10.08
N THR A 126 15.47 11.02 9.56
CA THR A 126 15.96 12.38 9.85
C THR A 126 15.57 13.40 8.78
N ASP A 127 15.06 12.93 7.65
CA ASP A 127 14.61 13.72 6.51
C ASP A 127 13.33 13.10 5.95
N ARG A 128 12.78 13.67 4.87
CA ARG A 128 11.59 13.16 4.20
C ARG A 128 11.75 11.69 3.81
N VAL A 129 10.63 10.99 3.82
CA VAL A 129 10.59 9.55 3.54
C VAL A 129 10.70 9.35 2.03
N ALA A 130 11.87 8.93 1.58
CA ALA A 130 12.13 8.68 0.17
C ALA A 130 11.43 7.39 -0.28
N LEU A 131 10.66 7.48 -1.37
CA LEU A 131 9.74 6.43 -1.80
C LEU A 131 9.88 6.12 -3.28
N TYR A 132 9.75 4.85 -3.62
CA TYR A 132 9.40 4.37 -4.95
C TYR A 132 7.92 4.04 -5.01
N LYS A 133 7.31 4.31 -6.17
CA LYS A 133 5.89 4.10 -6.45
C LYS A 133 5.67 2.98 -7.45
N PHE A 134 4.71 2.12 -7.15
CA PHE A 134 4.34 0.96 -7.96
C PHE A 134 2.83 0.87 -8.14
N THR A 135 2.40 0.25 -9.23
CA THR A 135 1.06 -0.30 -9.37
C THR A 135 1.13 -1.83 -9.36
N ARG A 136 0.19 -2.47 -8.69
CA ARG A 136 0.06 -3.93 -8.66
C ARG A 136 -1.41 -4.31 -8.53
N ASN A 137 -1.94 -5.03 -9.52
CA ASN A 137 -3.34 -5.47 -9.57
C ASN A 137 -4.36 -4.34 -9.33
N GLY A 138 -4.10 -3.16 -9.94
CA GLY A 138 -4.97 -1.98 -9.84
C GLY A 138 -4.81 -1.16 -8.55
N LYS A 139 -3.98 -1.59 -7.60
CA LYS A 139 -3.65 -0.88 -6.37
C LYS A 139 -2.33 -0.14 -6.49
N ILE A 140 -2.16 0.91 -5.71
CA ILE A 140 -0.92 1.69 -5.64
C ILE A 140 -0.17 1.35 -4.36
N TYR A 141 1.10 1.05 -4.55
CA TYR A 141 2.04 0.71 -3.48
C TYR A 141 3.24 1.63 -3.47
N TYR A 142 3.80 1.79 -2.29
CA TYR A 142 5.05 2.52 -2.11
C TYR A 142 6.00 1.68 -1.27
N MET A 143 7.28 1.89 -1.53
CA MET A 143 8.37 1.30 -0.76
C MET A 143 9.44 2.34 -0.52
N LEU A 144 10.16 2.19 0.60
CA LEU A 144 11.33 3.02 0.86
C LEU A 144 12.34 2.87 -0.28
N SER A 145 12.87 3.99 -0.78
CA SER A 145 13.84 4.01 -1.87
C SER A 145 15.26 4.31 -1.39
N ASN A 146 15.41 4.77 -0.15
CA ASN A 146 16.71 5.10 0.44
C ASN A 146 17.10 4.04 1.47
N THR A 147 18.23 3.36 1.25
CA THR A 147 18.71 2.29 2.12
C THR A 147 19.03 2.76 3.55
N SER A 148 19.39 4.03 3.74
CA SER A 148 19.62 4.60 5.08
C SER A 148 18.34 4.75 5.90
N GLN A 149 17.17 4.69 5.27
CA GLN A 149 15.85 4.78 5.90
C GLN A 149 15.24 3.40 6.22
N PHE A 150 15.96 2.31 5.90
CA PHE A 150 15.53 0.98 6.34
C PHE A 150 15.94 0.72 7.79
N PRO A 151 15.07 0.08 8.58
CA PRO A 151 15.45 -0.39 9.90
C PRO A 151 16.65 -1.34 9.83
N ASN A 152 17.82 -0.87 10.29
CA ASN A 152 19.05 -1.67 10.29
C ASN A 152 19.07 -2.69 11.43
N THR A 153 18.31 -2.44 12.49
CA THR A 153 18.18 -3.35 13.63
C THR A 153 17.16 -4.42 13.30
N PRO A 154 17.53 -5.71 13.37
CA PRO A 154 16.56 -6.79 13.21
C PRO A 154 15.52 -6.76 14.32
N VAL A 155 14.26 -6.95 13.94
CA VAL A 155 13.11 -7.03 14.85
C VAL A 155 12.42 -8.38 14.68
N ASP A 156 11.61 -8.76 15.65
CA ASP A 156 10.79 -9.95 15.56
C ASP A 156 9.35 -9.59 15.19
N TRP A 157 8.64 -10.55 14.59
CA TRP A 157 7.28 -10.38 14.14
C TRP A 157 6.32 -10.08 15.30
N ALA A 158 6.52 -10.72 16.46
CA ALA A 158 5.70 -10.52 17.63
C ALA A 158 5.75 -9.06 18.11
N SER A 159 6.93 -8.45 18.13
CA SER A 159 7.09 -7.03 18.47
C SER A 159 6.40 -6.12 17.46
N LEU A 160 6.48 -6.43 16.15
CA LEU A 160 5.76 -5.66 15.12
C LEU A 160 4.24 -5.81 15.27
N TYR A 161 3.74 -7.01 15.57
CA TYR A 161 2.31 -7.24 15.80
C TYR A 161 1.81 -6.45 17.00
N GLN A 162 2.52 -6.50 18.13
CA GLN A 162 2.18 -5.73 19.33
C GLN A 162 2.23 -4.21 19.10
N ALA A 163 3.03 -3.75 18.14
CA ALA A 163 3.09 -2.36 17.71
C ALA A 163 2.03 -1.98 16.65
N GLY A 164 1.21 -2.93 16.18
CA GLY A 164 0.19 -2.69 15.16
C GLY A 164 0.72 -2.49 13.75
N LEU A 165 1.90 -3.04 13.42
CA LEU A 165 2.63 -2.76 12.18
C LEU A 165 2.61 -3.92 11.15
N VAL A 166 1.79 -4.96 11.39
CA VAL A 166 1.82 -6.17 10.54
C VAL A 166 0.79 -6.14 9.43
N TYR A 167 -0.48 -5.87 9.72
CA TYR A 167 -1.58 -6.12 8.77
C TYR A 167 -2.17 -4.87 8.10
N GLY A 168 -2.18 -3.74 8.77
CA GLY A 168 -2.79 -2.50 8.23
C GLY A 168 -4.31 -2.56 8.07
N THR A 169 -5.01 -3.44 8.79
CA THR A 169 -6.45 -3.70 8.62
C THR A 169 -7.35 -2.88 9.54
N GLY A 170 -6.81 -2.35 10.62
CA GLY A 170 -7.56 -1.64 11.66
C GLY A 170 -8.25 -2.56 12.68
N ASP A 171 -8.19 -3.88 12.48
CA ASP A 171 -8.57 -4.91 13.45
C ASP A 171 -7.34 -5.66 13.99
N ALA A 172 -7.55 -6.62 14.86
CA ALA A 172 -6.44 -7.38 15.46
C ALA A 172 -5.91 -8.51 14.56
N GLY A 173 -6.39 -8.62 13.35
CA GLY A 173 -6.04 -9.72 12.45
C GLY A 173 -7.02 -10.91 12.55
N PRO A 174 -6.68 -12.06 11.92
CA PRO A 174 -7.66 -13.10 11.61
C PRO A 174 -8.33 -13.73 12.84
N GLU A 175 -7.70 -13.71 14.00
CA GLU A 175 -8.16 -14.49 15.17
C GLU A 175 -8.23 -13.69 16.46
N ASN A 176 -8.34 -12.38 16.37
CA ASN A 176 -8.33 -11.49 17.54
C ASN A 176 -7.11 -11.68 18.45
N GLY A 177 -6.00 -12.11 17.89
CA GLY A 177 -4.73 -12.37 18.55
C GLY A 177 -3.94 -13.47 17.84
N HIS A 178 -2.69 -13.69 18.22
CA HIS A 178 -1.80 -14.67 17.62
C HIS A 178 -1.07 -15.46 18.70
N GLY A 179 -1.36 -16.74 18.82
CA GLY A 179 -0.76 -17.59 19.84
C GLY A 179 -1.03 -17.02 21.24
N THR A 180 0.04 -16.70 21.98
CA THR A 180 -0.04 -16.06 23.30
C THR A 180 -0.12 -14.53 23.24
N LEU A 181 -0.05 -13.93 22.05
CA LEU A 181 -0.05 -12.48 21.90
C LEU A 181 -1.48 -11.93 22.07
N PRO A 182 -1.65 -10.83 22.83
CA PRO A 182 -2.95 -10.21 22.95
C PRO A 182 -3.39 -9.60 21.62
N ALA A 183 -4.70 -9.59 21.39
CA ALA A 183 -5.29 -8.92 20.23
C ALA A 183 -4.87 -7.44 20.20
N THR A 184 -4.21 -7.02 19.14
CA THR A 184 -3.70 -5.66 18.97
C THR A 184 -4.18 -5.08 17.64
N PRO A 185 -4.89 -3.94 17.64
CA PRO A 185 -5.31 -3.27 16.39
C PRO A 185 -4.12 -2.97 15.49
N GLN A 186 -4.25 -3.32 14.22
CA GLN A 186 -3.19 -3.19 13.21
C GLN A 186 -3.41 -1.93 12.36
N ASP A 187 -3.50 -0.76 13.00
CA ASP A 187 -3.96 0.48 12.36
C ASP A 187 -2.82 1.47 12.08
N ALA A 188 -1.76 1.00 11.46
CA ALA A 188 -0.65 1.86 11.05
C ALA A 188 -1.01 2.63 9.76
N LYS A 189 -1.39 3.89 9.89
CA LYS A 189 -1.83 4.76 8.79
C LYS A 189 -1.00 6.03 8.68
N ILE A 190 -0.87 6.51 7.46
CA ILE A 190 -0.30 7.81 7.11
C ILE A 190 -1.38 8.58 6.36
N VAL A 191 -1.65 9.81 6.79
CA VAL A 191 -2.56 10.73 6.08
C VAL A 191 -1.74 11.85 5.47
N HIS A 192 -1.81 12.01 4.15
CA HIS A 192 -1.05 13.02 3.43
C HIS A 192 -1.83 13.55 2.22
N LYS A 193 -1.98 14.86 2.12
CA LYS A 193 -2.70 15.54 1.04
C LYS A 193 -4.12 15.00 0.77
N GLY A 194 -4.79 14.50 1.81
CA GLY A 194 -6.15 13.95 1.73
C GLY A 194 -6.22 12.48 1.32
N ASP A 195 -5.10 11.85 1.04
CA ASP A 195 -4.99 10.41 0.81
C ASP A 195 -4.59 9.69 2.10
N THR A 196 -5.03 8.44 2.25
CA THR A 196 -4.66 7.56 3.35
C THR A 196 -3.83 6.41 2.82
N TYR A 197 -2.75 6.10 3.52
CA TYR A 197 -1.85 5.00 3.20
C TYR A 197 -1.76 4.09 4.42
N ILE A 198 -1.93 2.80 4.21
CA ILE A 198 -1.70 1.80 5.26
C ILE A 198 -0.26 1.30 5.19
N MET A 199 0.37 1.17 6.34
CA MET A 199 1.72 0.64 6.50
C MET A 199 1.63 -0.78 7.04
N ARG A 200 2.23 -1.75 6.38
CA ARG A 200 2.16 -3.16 6.75
C ARG A 200 3.35 -3.96 6.25
N LEU A 201 3.45 -5.21 6.69
CA LEU A 201 4.37 -6.17 6.10
C LEU A 201 3.94 -6.58 4.69
N PRO A 202 4.88 -6.98 3.82
CA PRO A 202 4.56 -7.56 2.52
C PRO A 202 3.98 -8.96 2.67
N ARG A 203 3.17 -9.37 1.69
CA ARG A 203 2.79 -10.77 1.50
C ARG A 203 3.93 -11.52 0.85
N GLY A 204 4.34 -12.63 1.43
CA GLY A 204 5.47 -13.44 0.96
C GLY A 204 5.06 -14.63 0.11
N LEU A 205 3.77 -14.98 0.06
CA LEU A 205 3.23 -16.10 -0.69
C LEU A 205 2.16 -15.66 -1.69
N THR A 206 2.01 -16.44 -2.76
CA THR A 206 0.90 -16.33 -3.68
C THR A 206 -0.33 -16.96 -3.07
N THR A 207 -1.43 -16.21 -3.00
CA THR A 207 -2.73 -16.75 -2.63
C THR A 207 -3.61 -16.81 -3.86
N SER A 208 -4.46 -17.83 -3.95
CA SER A 208 -5.44 -17.99 -5.03
C SER A 208 -6.48 -16.86 -5.04
N SER A 209 -6.66 -16.19 -3.92
CA SER A 209 -7.40 -14.95 -3.78
C SER A 209 -6.53 -13.98 -3.00
N GLU A 210 -6.45 -12.73 -3.41
CA GLU A 210 -5.91 -11.63 -2.59
C GLU A 210 -6.87 -11.29 -1.44
N SER A 211 -7.58 -12.31 -0.95
CA SER A 211 -8.40 -12.23 0.23
C SER A 211 -7.56 -11.70 1.39
N PRO A 212 -8.09 -10.85 2.25
CA PRO A 212 -7.50 -10.53 3.53
C PRO A 212 -7.34 -11.78 4.43
N ALA A 213 -7.90 -12.93 4.03
CA ALA A 213 -7.60 -14.18 4.68
C ALA A 213 -6.08 -14.41 4.65
N TYR A 214 -5.52 -14.61 5.77
CA TYR A 214 -4.12 -14.77 6.12
C TYR A 214 -3.72 -16.21 5.84
N PRO A 215 -3.28 -16.56 4.64
CA PRO A 215 -3.10 -17.96 4.35
C PRO A 215 -1.80 -18.42 4.97
N PHE A 216 -1.92 -19.24 5.94
CA PHE A 216 -0.98 -20.32 6.11
C PHE A 216 -1.36 -21.40 5.09
N VAL A 217 -0.40 -21.81 4.29
CA VAL A 217 -0.54 -22.99 3.46
C VAL A 217 0.41 -24.03 4.05
N ALA A 218 -0.14 -24.98 4.81
CA ALA A 218 0.61 -26.06 5.44
C ALA A 218 1.54 -26.79 4.46
N ASP A 219 1.12 -26.85 3.20
CA ASP A 219 1.90 -27.44 2.11
C ASP A 219 3.23 -26.74 1.80
N TYR A 220 3.44 -25.55 2.35
CA TYR A 220 4.68 -24.79 2.12
C TYR A 220 5.75 -25.01 3.20
N ASN A 221 5.37 -25.57 4.35
CA ASN A 221 6.32 -25.82 5.41
C ASN A 221 7.28 -26.97 5.00
N GLY A 222 8.57 -26.67 5.02
CA GLY A 222 9.62 -27.65 4.68
C GLY A 222 9.85 -27.92 3.20
N LYS A 223 9.12 -27.28 2.28
CA LYS A 223 9.40 -27.36 0.86
C LYS A 223 10.55 -26.43 0.47
N THR A 224 11.34 -26.84 -0.50
CA THR A 224 12.41 -26.03 -1.05
C THR A 224 11.83 -24.88 -1.87
N HIS A 225 12.56 -23.77 -1.94
CA HIS A 225 12.11 -22.59 -2.64
C HIS A 225 11.86 -22.80 -4.15
N ASP A 226 12.47 -23.79 -4.77
CA ASP A 226 12.28 -24.13 -6.18
C ASP A 226 10.87 -24.66 -6.48
N GLU A 227 10.22 -25.24 -5.50
CA GLU A 227 8.88 -25.81 -5.66
C GLU A 227 7.75 -24.80 -5.45
N ILE A 228 8.00 -23.74 -4.67
CA ILE A 228 6.92 -22.87 -4.20
C ILE A 228 7.19 -21.39 -4.42
N ALA A 229 8.42 -20.97 -4.21
CA ALA A 229 8.84 -19.58 -4.35
C ALA A 229 9.40 -19.30 -5.73
N SER A 230 8.96 -20.03 -6.75
CA SER A 230 9.22 -19.63 -8.11
C SER A 230 8.93 -18.14 -8.21
N LEU A 231 9.91 -17.35 -8.64
CA LEU A 231 9.75 -15.91 -8.89
C LEU A 231 8.67 -15.61 -9.92
N THR A 232 8.15 -16.66 -10.56
CA THR A 232 7.01 -16.63 -11.46
C THR A 232 5.67 -16.59 -10.71
N ASN A 233 5.65 -16.94 -9.41
CA ASN A 233 4.44 -16.88 -8.60
C ASN A 233 4.26 -15.45 -8.08
N PRO A 234 3.19 -14.76 -8.46
CA PRO A 234 2.96 -13.38 -8.07
C PRO A 234 2.69 -13.30 -6.57
N CYS A 235 3.53 -12.59 -5.84
CA CYS A 235 3.29 -12.14 -4.47
C CYS A 235 3.98 -10.80 -4.26
N GLU A 236 3.64 -10.07 -3.21
CA GLU A 236 4.21 -8.72 -3.00
C GLU A 236 5.72 -8.76 -2.81
N TYR A 237 6.23 -9.76 -2.09
CA TYR A 237 7.67 -9.92 -1.95
C TYR A 237 8.37 -10.12 -3.31
N ASN A 238 7.87 -11.02 -4.16
CA ASN A 238 8.47 -11.27 -5.47
C ASN A 238 8.33 -10.08 -6.41
N ASP A 239 7.17 -9.44 -6.41
CA ASP A 239 6.83 -8.38 -7.35
C ASP A 239 7.46 -7.03 -6.96
N LEU A 240 7.55 -6.73 -5.68
CA LEU A 240 7.97 -5.40 -5.19
C LEU A 240 9.38 -5.42 -4.61
N LEU A 241 9.69 -6.33 -3.68
CA LEU A 241 10.97 -6.32 -2.99
C LEU A 241 12.10 -7.00 -3.77
N TYR A 242 11.87 -8.23 -4.23
CA TYR A 242 12.89 -8.99 -4.95
C TYR A 242 13.41 -8.26 -6.19
N THR A 243 12.52 -7.62 -6.94
CA THR A 243 12.86 -6.89 -8.16
C THR A 243 13.74 -5.66 -7.93
N MET A 244 13.95 -5.26 -6.68
CA MET A 244 14.78 -4.11 -6.31
C MET A 244 16.20 -4.49 -5.87
N VAL A 245 16.55 -5.78 -5.87
CA VAL A 245 17.87 -6.25 -5.46
C VAL A 245 18.84 -6.28 -6.65
N ASN A 246 20.06 -5.80 -6.46
CA ASN A 246 21.04 -5.64 -7.53
C ASN A 246 21.48 -6.95 -8.19
N GLU A 247 21.50 -8.04 -7.43
CA GLU A 247 21.90 -9.37 -7.92
C GLU A 247 20.82 -10.04 -8.77
N VAL A 248 19.59 -9.53 -8.74
CA VAL A 248 18.54 -10.01 -9.63
C VAL A 248 18.86 -9.60 -11.07
N PRO A 249 18.70 -10.48 -12.06
CA PRO A 249 18.98 -10.16 -13.45
C PRO A 249 18.31 -8.85 -13.89
N ARG A 250 19.04 -7.99 -14.58
CA ARG A 250 18.61 -6.61 -14.93
C ARG A 250 17.21 -6.55 -15.58
N LYS A 251 16.88 -7.54 -16.42
CA LYS A 251 15.56 -7.63 -17.08
C LYS A 251 14.40 -7.91 -16.12
N GLN A 252 14.69 -8.32 -14.89
CA GLN A 252 13.72 -8.59 -13.84
C GLN A 252 13.69 -7.49 -12.76
N ARG A 253 14.51 -6.45 -12.90
CA ARG A 253 14.60 -5.32 -11.97
C ARG A 253 13.79 -4.14 -12.46
N TRP A 254 13.09 -3.50 -11.55
CA TRP A 254 12.31 -2.30 -11.83
C TRP A 254 13.12 -1.00 -11.67
N ALA A 255 13.98 -0.96 -10.67
CA ALA A 255 14.77 0.22 -10.33
C ALA A 255 16.22 -0.15 -10.03
N ASN A 256 17.13 0.80 -10.20
CA ASN A 256 18.49 0.68 -9.71
C ASN A 256 18.51 1.01 -8.21
N TRP A 257 18.12 0.08 -7.42
CA TRP A 257 18.33 0.20 -5.98
C TRP A 257 19.79 -0.04 -5.67
N ALA A 258 20.38 0.82 -4.85
CA ALA A 258 21.80 0.70 -4.48
C ALA A 258 22.05 -0.42 -3.46
N ALA A 259 21.02 -1.15 -3.04
CA ALA A 259 21.18 -2.25 -2.11
C ALA A 259 21.64 -3.51 -2.84
N ASN A 260 22.76 -4.06 -2.42
CA ASN A 260 23.09 -5.45 -2.74
C ASN A 260 22.26 -6.39 -1.85
N SER A 261 22.21 -7.68 -2.22
CA SER A 261 21.47 -8.68 -1.44
C SER A 261 21.90 -8.75 0.02
N TYR A 262 23.17 -8.53 0.28
CA TYR A 262 23.72 -8.51 1.63
C TYR A 262 23.10 -7.38 2.47
N THR A 263 23.06 -6.18 1.95
CA THR A 263 22.41 -5.05 2.63
C THR A 263 20.90 -5.27 2.79
N PHE A 264 20.25 -5.78 1.74
CA PHE A 264 18.81 -6.05 1.75
C PHE A 264 18.42 -7.13 2.75
N LEU A 265 19.14 -8.25 2.79
CA LEU A 265 18.91 -9.33 3.74
C LEU A 265 19.52 -9.07 5.11
N GLY A 266 20.22 -7.95 5.27
CA GLY A 266 20.83 -7.57 6.52
C GLY A 266 22.12 -8.28 6.83
N GLN A 267 22.86 -8.65 5.83
CA GLN A 267 24.17 -9.29 6.02
C GLN A 267 25.27 -8.24 6.21
N GLY A 268 25.90 -8.28 7.36
CA GLY A 268 27.23 -7.71 7.57
C GLY A 268 28.31 -8.59 6.91
N THR A 269 29.54 -8.17 6.98
CA THR A 269 30.72 -8.90 6.46
C THR A 269 30.72 -10.39 6.81
N LEU A 270 31.07 -11.22 5.87
CA LEU A 270 31.05 -12.70 5.81
C LEU A 270 31.48 -13.51 7.05
N GLY A 271 31.95 -12.91 8.12
CA GLY A 271 32.51 -13.63 9.29
C GLY A 271 31.65 -13.66 10.55
N SER A 272 30.51 -12.94 10.60
CA SER A 272 29.72 -12.82 11.84
C SER A 272 28.24 -13.11 11.69
N MET A 273 27.84 -13.85 10.65
CA MET A 273 26.48 -13.87 10.11
C MET A 273 25.47 -14.75 10.84
N GLU A 274 25.89 -15.79 11.55
CA GLU A 274 24.96 -16.70 12.23
C GLU A 274 24.31 -16.09 13.48
N ALA A 275 24.97 -15.12 14.10
CA ALA A 275 24.48 -14.54 15.36
C ALA A 275 23.54 -13.35 15.21
N TYR A 276 23.54 -12.66 14.04
CA TYR A 276 22.87 -11.36 13.91
C TYR A 276 21.61 -11.33 13.05
N PHE A 277 21.40 -12.26 12.11
CA PHE A 277 20.40 -12.05 11.06
C PHE A 277 19.62 -13.33 10.64
N GLY A 278 19.32 -14.18 11.57
CA GLY A 278 18.72 -15.51 11.31
C GLY A 278 17.44 -15.56 10.48
N GLY A 279 16.80 -14.43 10.17
CA GLY A 279 15.43 -14.46 9.77
C GLY A 279 15.02 -13.95 8.40
N GLY A 280 15.87 -13.39 7.55
CA GLY A 280 15.41 -12.81 6.27
C GLY A 280 14.38 -11.69 6.43
N VAL A 281 13.55 -11.45 5.41
CA VAL A 281 12.50 -10.44 5.41
C VAL A 281 11.24 -10.99 6.04
N LEU A 282 10.73 -10.29 7.04
CA LEU A 282 9.45 -10.61 7.69
C LEU A 282 8.29 -10.35 6.73
N CYS A 283 7.37 -11.31 6.66
CA CYS A 283 6.13 -11.23 5.90
C CYS A 283 4.93 -11.33 6.84
N MET A 284 3.74 -11.02 6.31
CA MET A 284 2.55 -10.96 7.15
C MET A 284 1.95 -12.33 7.50
N GLU A 285 2.28 -13.37 6.75
CA GLU A 285 1.71 -14.69 6.92
C GLU A 285 2.11 -15.31 8.27
N HIS A 286 1.12 -15.80 8.98
CA HIS A 286 1.25 -16.45 10.28
C HIS A 286 0.47 -17.77 10.28
N ASP A 287 1.15 -18.84 10.65
CA ASP A 287 0.53 -20.14 10.97
C ASP A 287 0.11 -20.15 12.42
N THR A 288 -1.20 -20.08 12.65
CA THR A 288 -1.79 -20.08 13.98
C THR A 288 -1.77 -21.46 14.64
N THR A 289 -1.62 -22.53 13.85
CA THR A 289 -1.59 -23.91 14.37
C THR A 289 -0.24 -24.24 15.00
N GLU A 290 0.85 -23.86 14.31
CA GLU A 290 2.22 -24.10 14.79
C GLU A 290 2.87 -22.86 15.42
N ASP A 291 2.15 -21.73 15.45
CA ASP A 291 2.64 -20.42 15.89
C ASP A 291 3.96 -20.04 15.20
N ARG A 292 3.92 -20.02 13.87
CA ARG A 292 5.07 -19.70 13.02
C ARG A 292 4.74 -18.58 12.03
N VAL A 293 5.72 -17.75 11.75
CA VAL A 293 5.61 -16.64 10.80
C VAL A 293 6.51 -16.83 9.60
N LEU A 294 6.08 -16.30 8.47
CA LEU A 294 6.82 -16.41 7.22
C LEU A 294 7.98 -15.43 7.18
N HIS A 295 9.14 -15.96 6.85
CA HIS A 295 10.34 -15.22 6.50
C HIS A 295 10.75 -15.54 5.06
N ARG A 296 11.08 -14.52 4.28
CA ARG A 296 11.57 -14.66 2.90
C ARG A 296 13.03 -14.24 2.80
N GLY A 297 13.79 -14.96 1.99
CA GLY A 297 15.15 -14.58 1.70
C GLY A 297 16.14 -14.86 2.82
N ILE A 298 16.01 -15.96 3.54
CA ILE A 298 16.96 -16.34 4.59
C ILE A 298 18.27 -16.78 3.98
N PHE A 299 19.35 -16.19 4.45
CA PHE A 299 20.69 -16.63 4.13
C PHE A 299 21.08 -17.82 5.04
N ASN A 300 21.41 -18.93 4.41
CA ASN A 300 22.05 -20.05 5.09
C ASN A 300 23.46 -20.19 4.53
N ASN A 301 24.47 -20.29 5.38
CA ASN A 301 25.88 -20.49 5.05
C ASN A 301 26.18 -21.78 4.24
N ALA A 302 25.19 -22.55 3.88
CA ALA A 302 25.33 -23.82 3.18
C ALA A 302 25.65 -23.70 1.66
N GLY A 303 26.39 -22.67 1.25
CA GLY A 303 27.00 -22.63 -0.10
C GLY A 303 26.09 -22.23 -1.25
N GLY A 304 24.91 -21.64 -1.00
CA GLY A 304 24.03 -21.12 -2.05
C GLY A 304 24.48 -19.78 -2.60
N THR A 305 24.14 -19.48 -3.86
CA THR A 305 24.35 -18.15 -4.43
C THR A 305 23.47 -17.11 -3.72
N PRO A 306 23.88 -15.84 -3.66
CA PRO A 306 23.04 -14.78 -3.08
C PRO A 306 21.62 -14.72 -3.63
N VAL A 307 21.45 -14.99 -4.92
CA VAL A 307 20.12 -15.02 -5.58
C VAL A 307 19.24 -16.13 -5.04
N SER A 308 19.77 -17.34 -4.84
CA SER A 308 19.01 -18.45 -4.26
C SER A 308 18.62 -18.20 -2.82
N ALA A 309 19.45 -17.48 -2.06
CA ALA A 309 19.12 -17.09 -0.69
C ALA A 309 17.92 -16.15 -0.61
N ILE A 310 17.81 -15.17 -1.52
CA ILE A 310 16.70 -14.20 -1.57
C ILE A 310 15.35 -14.90 -1.84
N GLN A 311 15.35 -16.03 -2.51
CA GLN A 311 14.14 -16.76 -2.87
C GLN A 311 13.58 -17.65 -1.76
N ARG A 312 14.36 -17.93 -0.71
CA ARG A 312 13.98 -18.89 0.33
C ARG A 312 12.70 -18.52 1.07
N ILE A 313 12.00 -19.56 1.48
CA ILE A 313 10.83 -19.52 2.34
C ILE A 313 11.17 -20.28 3.63
N ASN A 314 10.92 -19.66 4.78
CA ASN A 314 10.99 -20.34 6.05
C ASN A 314 9.88 -19.88 6.98
N TYR A 315 9.31 -20.81 7.72
CA TYR A 315 8.41 -20.54 8.81
C TYR A 315 9.19 -20.67 10.12
N LEU A 316 9.29 -19.56 10.83
CA LEU A 316 10.08 -19.46 12.06
C LEU A 316 9.18 -18.97 13.21
N SER A 317 9.67 -19.12 14.45
CA SER A 317 8.99 -18.57 15.61
C SER A 317 8.73 -17.07 15.43
N PRO A 318 7.57 -16.55 15.87
CA PRO A 318 7.25 -15.12 15.86
C PRO A 318 8.30 -14.25 16.58
N THR A 319 9.11 -14.85 17.47
CA THR A 319 10.19 -14.18 18.19
C THR A 319 11.55 -14.24 17.47
N THR A 320 11.61 -14.94 16.34
CA THR A 320 12.83 -14.94 15.52
C THR A 320 12.99 -13.59 14.83
N LYS A 321 14.16 -13.00 14.98
CA LYS A 321 14.46 -11.70 14.39
C LYS A 321 14.65 -11.79 12.89
N GLY A 322 14.07 -10.79 12.19
CA GLY A 322 14.18 -10.63 10.75
C GLY A 322 14.26 -9.16 10.36
N ARG A 323 14.27 -8.90 9.07
CA ARG A 323 14.29 -7.54 8.52
C ARG A 323 12.88 -7.03 8.29
N TYR A 324 12.63 -5.82 8.73
CA TYR A 324 11.39 -5.12 8.54
C TYR A 324 11.48 -4.20 7.32
N TYR A 325 10.81 -4.59 6.24
CA TYR A 325 10.65 -3.79 5.03
C TYR A 325 9.17 -3.52 4.81
N PRO A 326 8.63 -2.45 5.40
CA PRO A 326 7.22 -2.13 5.23
C PRO A 326 6.92 -1.78 3.78
N ILE A 327 5.73 -2.15 3.36
CA ILE A 327 5.09 -1.60 2.18
C ILE A 327 3.99 -0.64 2.62
N PHE A 328 3.70 0.33 1.77
CA PHE A 328 2.62 1.29 1.99
C PHE A 328 1.62 1.14 0.86
N GLU A 329 0.38 0.88 1.21
CA GLU A 329 -0.72 0.72 0.25
C GLU A 329 -1.63 1.93 0.32
N LEU A 330 -1.91 2.56 -0.83
CA LEU A 330 -2.89 3.63 -0.92
C LEU A 330 -4.28 3.04 -0.69
N VAL A 331 -5.00 3.56 0.29
CA VAL A 331 -6.40 3.22 0.57
C VAL A 331 -7.29 4.25 -0.10
N GLU A 332 -8.30 3.79 -0.82
CA GLU A 332 -9.29 4.64 -1.46
C GLU A 332 -10.35 5.17 -0.47
#